data_4635f7de7bed9ec61a37348155e3485e
#
_entry.id   4635f7de7bed9ec61a37348155e3485e
#
_cell.length_a   1.000
_cell.length_b   1.000
_cell.length_c   1.000
_cell.angle_alpha   90.00
_cell.angle_beta   90.00
_cell.angle_gamma   90.00
#
_symmetry.space_group_name_H-M   'P 1'
#
loop_
_entity.id
_entity.type
_entity.pdbx_description
1 polymer ?
#
loop_
_entity_poly.entity_id
_entity_poly.type
_entity_poly.pdbx_seq_one_letter_code
_entity_poly.pdbx_strand_id
1 'polypeptide(L)'
;LSGYYCTLSLGMAIEHVWLMTRELGMGIQLVSTPMEIPGAWDELKTVLRVPEELELMAVYRLGYVPPDKQRPRIDWRSDHRKRLSQIAFRNTCDTPEPDAERVL
;
A
#
# COMPACT_ATOMS: atom_id res chain seq x y z
N LEU A 1 19.68 7.13 -8.02
CA LEU A 1 18.81 6.39 -8.94
C LEU A 1 18.56 4.94 -8.52
N SER A 2 19.58 4.22 -8.00
CA SER A 2 19.41 2.83 -7.55
C SER A 2 18.36 2.69 -6.44
N GLY A 3 18.39 3.56 -5.44
CA GLY A 3 17.41 3.57 -4.35
C GLY A 3 15.98 3.84 -4.83
N TYR A 4 15.81 4.70 -5.82
CA TYR A 4 14.51 4.99 -6.44
C TYR A 4 13.92 3.75 -7.12
N TYR A 5 14.71 3.06 -7.93
CA TYR A 5 14.26 1.83 -8.59
C TYR A 5 14.00 0.69 -7.61
N CYS A 6 14.80 0.57 -6.55
CA CYS A 6 14.54 -0.40 -5.49
C CYS A 6 13.19 -0.14 -4.81
N THR A 7 12.87 1.12 -4.52
CA THR A 7 11.58 1.50 -3.92
C THR A 7 10.41 1.19 -4.84
N LEU A 8 10.52 1.49 -6.15
CA LEU A 8 9.51 1.12 -7.13
C LEU A 8 9.31 -0.39 -7.21
N SER A 9 10.40 -1.15 -7.30
CA SER A 9 10.36 -2.62 -7.35
C SER A 9 9.74 -3.21 -6.09
N LEU A 10 10.03 -2.64 -4.93
CA LEU A 10 9.42 -3.06 -3.67
C LEU A 10 7.90 -2.81 -3.67
N GLY A 11 7.45 -1.64 -4.14
CA GLY A 11 6.03 -1.33 -4.27
C GLY A 11 5.30 -2.32 -5.18
N MET A 12 5.92 -2.69 -6.32
CA MET A 12 5.37 -3.70 -7.22
C MET A 12 5.31 -5.08 -6.56
N ALA A 13 6.34 -5.48 -5.82
CA ALA A 13 6.36 -6.75 -5.10
C ALA A 13 5.28 -6.79 -3.99
N ILE A 14 5.09 -5.70 -3.26
CA ILE A 14 4.03 -5.56 -2.26
C ILE A 14 2.65 -5.75 -2.89
N GLU A 15 2.39 -5.16 -4.05
CA GLU A 15 1.12 -5.32 -4.76
C GLU A 15 0.88 -6.78 -5.17
N HIS A 16 1.90 -7.48 -5.65
CA HIS A 16 1.79 -8.91 -5.96
C HIS A 16 1.44 -9.74 -4.72
N VAL A 17 2.08 -9.46 -3.59
CA VAL A 17 1.76 -10.12 -2.32
C VAL A 17 0.31 -9.83 -1.92
N TRP A 18 -0.13 -8.59 -2.07
CA TRP A 18 -1.50 -8.17 -1.74
C TRP A 18 -2.55 -8.92 -2.58
N LEU A 19 -2.34 -8.99 -3.88
CA LEU A 19 -3.23 -9.73 -4.79
C LEU A 19 -3.25 -11.22 -4.44
N MET A 20 -2.09 -11.83 -4.16
CA MET A 20 -2.02 -13.23 -3.77
C MET A 20 -2.73 -13.50 -2.45
N THR A 21 -2.65 -12.60 -1.47
CA THR A 21 -3.37 -12.75 -0.21
C THR A 21 -4.88 -12.76 -0.40
N ARG A 22 -5.38 -11.95 -1.34
CA ARG A 22 -6.80 -11.96 -1.70
C ARG A 22 -7.22 -13.29 -2.33
N GLU A 23 -6.42 -13.81 -3.24
CA GLU A 23 -6.67 -15.11 -3.88
C GLU A 23 -6.70 -16.25 -2.86
N LEU A 24 -5.81 -16.22 -1.88
CA LEU A 24 -5.75 -17.21 -0.81
C LEU A 24 -6.77 -17.00 0.32
N GLY A 25 -7.65 -16.00 0.21
CA GLY A 25 -8.64 -15.70 1.25
C GLY A 25 -8.06 -15.11 2.54
N MET A 26 -6.84 -14.63 2.49
CA MET A 26 -6.15 -14.01 3.62
C MET A 26 -6.45 -12.51 3.71
N GLY A 27 -6.17 -11.92 4.87
CA GLY A 27 -6.13 -10.48 5.08
C GLY A 27 -4.68 -9.99 5.17
N ILE A 28 -4.44 -8.78 4.67
CA ILE A 28 -3.17 -8.07 4.81
C ILE A 28 -3.45 -6.63 5.25
N GLN A 29 -2.62 -6.09 6.11
CA GLN A 29 -2.74 -4.72 6.58
C GLN A 29 -1.37 -4.10 6.75
N LEU A 30 -1.19 -2.88 6.22
CA LEU A 30 -0.04 -2.03 6.55
C LEU A 30 -0.11 -1.61 8.02
N VAL A 31 0.98 -1.78 8.73
CA VAL A 31 1.14 -1.33 10.12
C VAL A 31 1.93 -0.03 10.12
N SER A 32 1.22 1.10 10.12
CA SER A 32 1.83 2.44 10.05
C SER A 32 2.17 3.04 11.40
N THR A 33 1.54 2.59 12.48
CA THR A 33 1.69 3.16 13.83
C THR A 33 3.15 3.35 14.29
N PRO A 34 4.07 2.39 14.07
CA PRO A 34 5.47 2.60 14.45
C PRO A 34 6.17 3.75 13.71
N MET A 35 5.67 4.12 12.54
CA MET A 35 6.21 5.25 11.75
C MET A 35 5.77 6.60 12.34
N GLU A 36 4.67 6.64 13.08
CA GLU A 36 4.05 7.84 13.62
C GLU A 36 4.52 8.14 15.05
N ILE A 37 5.05 7.15 15.77
CA ILE A 37 5.52 7.28 17.15
C ILE A 37 7.03 7.53 17.14
N PRO A 38 7.52 8.67 17.70
CA PRO A 38 8.94 8.96 17.77
C PRO A 38 9.74 7.82 18.41
N GLY A 39 10.80 7.37 17.75
CA GLY A 39 11.70 6.31 18.22
C GLY A 39 11.20 4.88 18.03
N ALA A 40 9.90 4.65 17.79
CA ALA A 40 9.35 3.30 17.65
C ALA A 40 9.86 2.57 16.40
N TRP A 41 10.12 3.31 15.32
CA TRP A 41 10.67 2.73 14.09
C TRP A 41 12.11 2.22 14.29
N ASP A 42 12.94 2.97 14.99
CA ASP A 42 14.31 2.54 15.30
C ASP A 42 14.34 1.39 16.29
N GLU A 43 13.45 1.38 17.26
CA GLU A 43 13.27 0.26 18.17
C GLU A 43 12.85 -1.00 17.40
N LEU A 44 11.91 -0.88 16.47
CA LEU A 44 11.48 -1.99 15.62
C LEU A 44 12.62 -2.53 14.77
N LYS A 45 13.44 -1.65 14.16
CA LYS A 45 14.63 -2.06 13.41
C LYS A 45 15.60 -2.85 14.29
N THR A 46 15.77 -2.44 15.53
CA THR A 46 16.62 -3.12 16.51
C THR A 46 16.08 -4.51 16.86
N VAL A 47 14.79 -4.62 17.15
CA VAL A 47 14.12 -5.90 17.46
C VAL A 47 14.21 -6.87 16.28
N LEU A 48 14.02 -6.37 15.06
CA LEU A 48 14.14 -7.16 13.83
C LEU A 48 15.58 -7.41 13.41
N ARG A 49 16.58 -6.82 14.09
CA ARG A 49 18.00 -6.90 13.74
C ARG A 49 18.27 -6.50 12.30
N VAL A 50 17.63 -5.42 11.84
CA VAL A 50 17.83 -4.91 10.48
C VAL A 50 19.28 -4.41 10.35
N PRO A 51 20.08 -4.95 9.39
CA PRO A 51 21.44 -4.48 9.16
C PRO A 51 21.49 -3.02 8.73
N GLU A 52 22.58 -2.31 9.02
CA GLU A 52 22.73 -0.89 8.67
C GLU A 52 22.65 -0.62 7.16
N GLU A 53 23.09 -1.57 6.34
CA GLU A 53 23.02 -1.49 4.88
C GLU A 53 21.63 -1.68 4.29
N LEU A 54 20.65 -2.08 5.10
CA LEU A 54 19.26 -2.27 4.69
C LEU A 54 18.35 -1.22 5.31
N GLU A 55 17.36 -0.79 4.54
CA GLU A 55 16.30 0.11 5.01
C GLU A 55 15.00 -0.67 5.23
N LEU A 56 14.40 -0.48 6.40
CA LEU A 56 13.07 -1.00 6.68
C LEU A 56 12.03 -0.03 6.09
N MET A 57 11.34 -0.42 5.03
CA MET A 57 10.44 0.45 4.28
C MET A 57 9.00 0.35 4.74
N ALA A 58 8.53 -0.85 5.10
CA ALA A 58 7.17 -1.08 5.53
C ALA A 58 7.05 -2.36 6.35
N VAL A 59 6.03 -2.41 7.18
CA VAL A 59 5.67 -3.59 7.97
C VAL A 59 4.21 -3.93 7.70
N TYR A 60 3.94 -5.17 7.43
CA TYR A 60 2.59 -5.68 7.18
C TYR A 60 2.29 -6.81 8.16
N ARG A 61 1.05 -6.89 8.59
CA ARG A 61 0.53 -8.11 9.21
C ARG A 61 -0.31 -8.88 8.20
N LEU A 62 -0.19 -10.19 8.24
CA LEU A 62 -0.79 -11.11 7.29
C LEU A 62 -1.42 -12.27 8.05
N GLY A 63 -2.59 -12.72 7.64
CA GLY A 63 -3.24 -13.87 8.24
C GLY A 63 -4.65 -14.11 7.74
N TYR A 64 -5.27 -15.15 8.24
CA TYR A 64 -6.67 -15.43 7.96
C TYR A 64 -7.57 -14.61 8.88
N VAL A 65 -8.59 -13.99 8.28
CA VAL A 65 -9.60 -13.24 9.03
C VAL A 65 -10.63 -14.23 9.58
N PRO A 66 -10.92 -14.22 10.90
CA PRO A 66 -11.95 -15.07 11.46
C PRO A 66 -13.31 -14.85 10.77
N PRO A 67 -14.13 -15.92 10.59
CA PRO A 67 -15.40 -15.82 9.87
C PRO A 67 -16.42 -14.89 10.54
N ASP A 68 -16.31 -14.68 11.84
CA ASP A 68 -17.18 -13.80 12.64
C ASP A 68 -16.80 -12.30 12.53
N LYS A 69 -15.69 -11.99 11.89
CA LYS A 69 -15.22 -10.60 11.71
C LYS A 69 -15.66 -10.05 10.36
N GLN A 70 -16.31 -8.91 10.40
CA GLN A 70 -16.61 -8.17 9.18
C GLN A 70 -15.36 -7.46 8.67
N ARG A 71 -15.11 -7.56 7.36
CA ARG A 71 -14.07 -6.75 6.71
C ARG A 71 -14.55 -5.31 6.61
N PRO A 72 -13.66 -4.32 6.81
CA PRO A 72 -13.98 -2.93 6.56
C PRO A 72 -14.47 -2.75 5.13
N ARG A 73 -15.49 -1.94 4.94
CA ARG A 73 -15.96 -1.56 3.60
C ARG A 73 -15.02 -0.50 3.03
N ILE A 74 -14.71 -0.61 1.76
CA ILE A 74 -13.98 0.42 1.05
C ILE A 74 -14.94 1.54 0.71
N ASP A 75 -14.62 2.76 1.14
CA ASP A 75 -15.34 3.96 0.70
C ASP A 75 -14.82 4.40 -0.67
N TRP A 76 -15.48 3.92 -1.71
CA TRP A 76 -15.16 4.26 -3.09
C TRP A 76 -15.52 5.71 -3.46
N ARG A 77 -16.27 6.40 -2.61
CA ARG A 77 -16.72 7.78 -2.81
C ARG A 77 -15.86 8.79 -2.05
N SER A 78 -14.87 8.32 -1.31
CA SER A 78 -13.99 9.18 -0.54
C SER A 78 -13.31 10.24 -1.43
N ASP A 79 -13.36 11.49 -1.00
CA ASP A 79 -12.69 12.62 -1.66
C ASP A 79 -11.15 12.49 -1.63
N HIS A 80 -10.62 11.60 -0.80
CA HIS A 80 -9.21 11.25 -0.78
C HIS A 80 -8.74 10.48 -2.02
N ARG A 81 -9.69 9.89 -2.78
CA ARG A 81 -9.38 9.22 -4.05
C ARG A 81 -9.39 10.22 -5.19
N LYS A 82 -8.26 10.39 -5.84
CA LYS A 82 -8.17 11.23 -7.03
C LYS A 82 -9.10 10.72 -8.13
N ARG A 83 -9.63 11.64 -8.92
CA ARG A 83 -10.42 11.31 -10.12
C ARG A 83 -9.49 10.77 -11.19
N LEU A 84 -10.05 10.02 -12.13
CA LEU A 84 -9.28 9.47 -13.26
C LEU A 84 -8.59 10.58 -14.05
N SER A 85 -9.29 11.67 -14.32
CA SER A 85 -8.76 12.86 -15.01
C SER A 85 -7.56 13.53 -14.32
N GLN A 86 -7.31 13.22 -13.05
CA GLN A 86 -6.19 13.75 -12.28
C GLN A 86 -4.95 12.85 -12.29
N ILE A 87 -5.08 11.62 -12.75
CA ILE A 87 -4.01 10.60 -12.65
C ILE A 87 -3.75 9.85 -13.96
N ALA A 88 -4.65 9.96 -14.95
CA ALA A 88 -4.51 9.32 -16.26
C ALA A 88 -4.63 10.35 -17.38
N PHE A 89 -3.76 10.23 -18.36
CA PHE A 89 -3.66 11.17 -19.48
C PHE A 89 -3.44 10.38 -20.77
N ARG A 90 -4.00 10.90 -21.87
CA ARG A 90 -3.89 10.29 -23.18
C ARG A 90 -2.77 10.96 -23.98
N ASN A 91 -1.71 10.24 -24.27
CA ASN A 91 -0.54 10.66 -25.04
C ASN A 91 0.31 11.76 -24.38
N THR A 92 -0.31 12.83 -23.85
CA THR A 92 0.36 13.99 -23.25
C THR A 92 -0.30 14.37 -21.93
N CYS A 93 0.46 14.97 -21.01
CA CYS A 93 -0.03 15.32 -19.67
C CYS A 93 -1.07 16.47 -19.65
N ASP A 94 -1.34 17.11 -20.76
CA ASP A 94 -2.37 18.14 -20.91
C ASP A 94 -3.71 17.60 -21.45
N THR A 95 -3.78 16.28 -21.74
CA THR A 95 -4.99 15.62 -22.24
C THR A 95 -5.46 14.58 -21.21
N PRO A 96 -6.14 14.99 -20.11
CA PRO A 96 -6.61 14.07 -19.10
C PRO A 96 -7.68 13.10 -19.66
N GLU A 97 -7.66 11.86 -19.17
CA GLU A 97 -8.76 10.93 -19.43
C GLU A 97 -10.03 11.44 -18.74
N PRO A 98 -11.19 11.35 -19.43
CA PRO A 98 -12.46 11.74 -18.83
C PRO A 98 -12.76 10.85 -17.61
N ASP A 99 -13.37 11.46 -16.58
CA ASP A 99 -13.85 10.69 -15.44
C ASP A 99 -14.93 9.73 -15.92
N ALA A 100 -14.73 8.43 -15.66
CA ALA A 100 -15.77 7.46 -15.90
C ALA A 100 -16.96 7.76 -14.98
N GLU A 101 -18.18 7.66 -15.50
CA GLU A 101 -19.37 7.64 -14.65
C GLU A 101 -19.19 6.54 -13.62
N ARG A 102 -19.25 6.91 -12.34
CA ARG A 102 -19.14 5.93 -11.26
C ARG A 102 -20.39 5.03 -11.32
N VAL A 103 -20.25 3.90 -11.98
CA VAL A 103 -21.23 2.82 -11.89
C VAL A 103 -21.19 2.30 -10.46
N LEU A 104 -22.27 2.51 -9.74
CA LEU A 104 -22.48 2.07 -8.36
C LEU A 104 -22.96 0.62 -8.33
#